data_9b40ff4fd012b2ee63cb383f7ac78c6b
#
_entry.id   9b40ff4fd012b2ee63cb383f7ac78c6b
#
_cell.length_a   1.000
_cell.length_b   1.000
_cell.length_c   1.000
_cell.angle_alpha   90.00
_cell.angle_beta   90.00
_cell.angle_gamma   90.00
#
_symmetry.space_group_name_H-M   'P 1'
#
loop_
_entity.id
_entity.type
_entity.pdbx_description
1 polymer ?
#
loop_
_entity_poly.entity_id
_entity_poly.type
_entity_poly.pdbx_seq_one_letter_code
_entity_poly.pdbx_strand_id
1 'polypeptide(L)'
;MFVRTFAGSVIGIDAMTVAVETDIALGIGMYLVGLPDNAVRESQERIRAAFVNSGYRMSGRKIVVNLAPADLRKEGTLFDLPIAVSILAASGQFESDRLERYMILGELSLDGTLRPVKGALPLAVRAREDGLQGIVLPVANTREAAVVDGIDVIGVKTLKEVVEFLSGERDIAPTRMDSLELF
;
A
#
# COMPACT_ATOMS: atom_id res chain seq x y z
N MET A 1 5.70 -16.61 7.03
CA MET A 1 6.75 -16.04 6.16
C MET A 1 6.82 -14.54 6.40
N PHE A 2 8.02 -14.00 6.39
CA PHE A 2 8.24 -12.57 6.57
C PHE A 2 8.23 -11.84 5.22
N VAL A 3 7.53 -10.70 5.16
CA VAL A 3 7.44 -9.86 3.96
C VAL A 3 7.54 -8.39 4.37
N ARG A 4 8.19 -7.58 3.54
CA ARG A 4 8.26 -6.14 3.69
C ARG A 4 7.68 -5.46 2.45
N THR A 5 6.85 -4.44 2.67
CA THR A 5 6.43 -3.49 1.65
C THR A 5 6.66 -2.07 2.18
N PHE A 6 6.50 -1.07 1.34
CA PHE A 6 6.63 0.32 1.76
C PHE A 6 5.32 1.08 1.59
N ALA A 7 4.99 1.87 2.59
CA ALA A 7 3.92 2.84 2.60
C ALA A 7 4.52 4.21 2.92
N GLY A 8 3.70 5.16 3.21
CA GLY A 8 4.15 6.48 3.62
C GLY A 8 3.16 7.18 4.53
N SER A 9 3.65 8.17 5.24
CA SER A 9 2.85 9.01 6.13
C SER A 9 3.20 10.47 5.90
N VAL A 10 2.19 11.34 5.92
CA VAL A 10 2.40 12.78 5.82
C VAL A 10 2.32 13.36 7.22
N ILE A 11 3.36 14.11 7.61
CA ILE A 11 3.48 14.77 8.91
C ILE A 11 3.71 16.25 8.63
N GLY A 12 2.67 17.06 8.83
CA GLY A 12 2.72 18.46 8.45
C GLY A 12 2.86 18.61 6.94
N ILE A 13 3.98 19.18 6.50
CA ILE A 13 4.32 19.34 5.08
C ILE A 13 5.28 18.26 4.57
N ASP A 14 5.80 17.43 5.47
CA ASP A 14 6.79 16.41 5.16
C ASP A 14 6.14 15.04 4.97
N ALA A 15 6.75 14.24 4.10
CA ALA A 15 6.38 12.84 3.92
C ALA A 15 7.48 11.94 4.44
N MET A 16 7.09 10.85 5.07
CA MET A 16 8.00 9.84 5.61
C MET A 16 7.64 8.48 5.03
N THR A 17 8.65 7.71 4.68
CA THR A 17 8.45 6.32 4.28
C THR A 17 8.23 5.45 5.50
N VAL A 18 7.23 4.58 5.41
CA VAL A 18 6.91 3.62 6.46
C VAL A 18 7.14 2.21 5.90
N ALA A 19 7.97 1.45 6.57
CA ALA A 19 8.12 0.03 6.22
C ALA A 19 6.98 -0.76 6.86
N VAL A 20 6.29 -1.55 6.05
CA VAL A 20 5.22 -2.44 6.48
C VAL A 20 5.78 -3.84 6.50
N GLU A 21 6.04 -4.34 7.69
CA GLU A 21 6.67 -5.65 7.92
C GLU A 21 5.62 -6.62 8.43
N THR A 22 5.39 -7.70 7.71
CA THR A 22 4.38 -8.68 8.08
C THR A 22 5.00 -10.05 8.24
N ASP A 23 4.73 -10.68 9.37
CA ASP A 23 5.15 -12.05 9.65
C ASP A 23 3.94 -12.89 10.02
N ILE A 24 3.88 -14.09 9.46
CA ILE A 24 2.83 -15.06 9.76
C ILE A 24 3.50 -16.27 10.41
N ALA A 25 3.03 -16.60 11.62
CA ALA A 25 3.64 -17.62 12.46
C ALA A 25 2.57 -18.49 13.11
N LEU A 26 2.98 -19.42 13.94
CA LEU A 26 2.07 -20.23 14.74
C LEU A 26 1.34 -19.36 15.77
N GLY A 27 0.06 -19.62 15.93
CA GLY A 27 -0.80 -18.87 16.83
C GLY A 27 -2.04 -18.35 16.12
N ILE A 28 -2.76 -17.44 16.78
CA ILE A 28 -4.04 -16.91 16.33
C ILE A 28 -4.05 -15.40 16.50
N GLY A 29 -4.78 -14.72 15.63
CA GLY A 29 -5.07 -13.30 15.74
C GLY A 29 -4.18 -12.43 14.87
N MET A 30 -4.61 -11.20 14.72
CA MET A 30 -3.90 -10.17 13.97
C MET A 30 -3.50 -9.04 14.90
N TYR A 31 -2.24 -8.65 14.85
CA TYR A 31 -1.66 -7.63 15.72
C TYR A 31 -0.99 -6.56 14.87
N LEU A 32 -1.43 -5.32 15.06
CA LEU A 32 -0.81 -4.14 14.43
C LEU A 32 0.04 -3.43 15.49
N VAL A 33 1.33 -3.26 15.21
CA VAL A 33 2.25 -2.56 16.09
C VAL A 33 2.95 -1.41 15.35
N GLY A 34 3.48 -0.45 16.07
CA GLY A 34 4.16 0.72 15.50
C GLY A 34 3.32 1.99 15.59
N LEU A 35 2.60 2.20 16.68
CA LEU A 35 1.78 3.39 16.96
C LEU A 35 0.68 3.65 15.89
N PRO A 36 -0.17 2.66 15.59
CA PRO A 36 -1.28 2.88 14.68
C PRO A 36 -2.38 3.69 15.36
N ASP A 37 -2.98 4.65 14.64
CA ASP A 37 -4.18 5.32 15.12
C ASP A 37 -5.43 4.43 14.96
N ASN A 38 -6.61 4.96 15.34
CA ASN A 38 -7.84 4.19 15.21
C ASN A 38 -8.18 3.86 13.76
N ALA A 39 -7.93 4.77 12.81
CA ALA A 39 -8.20 4.51 11.41
C ALA A 39 -7.33 3.38 10.86
N VAL A 40 -6.06 3.33 11.26
CA VAL A 40 -5.16 2.23 10.91
C VAL A 40 -5.62 0.92 11.55
N ARG A 41 -6.03 0.94 12.81
CA ARG A 41 -6.56 -0.26 13.49
C ARG A 41 -7.82 -0.81 12.83
N GLU A 42 -8.71 0.06 12.39
CA GLU A 42 -9.93 -0.30 11.68
C GLU A 42 -9.66 -0.98 10.34
N SER A 43 -8.46 -0.85 9.78
CA SER A 43 -8.08 -1.50 8.52
C SER A 43 -8.31 -3.01 8.55
N GLN A 44 -8.21 -3.64 9.73
CA GLN A 44 -8.42 -5.09 9.86
C GLN A 44 -9.80 -5.50 9.32
N GLU A 45 -10.84 -4.75 9.63
CA GLU A 45 -12.20 -5.05 9.20
C GLU A 45 -12.37 -4.83 7.69
N ARG A 46 -11.82 -3.72 7.17
CA ARG A 46 -11.87 -3.44 5.74
C ARG A 46 -11.11 -4.50 4.93
N ILE A 47 -9.95 -4.90 5.41
CA ILE A 47 -9.11 -5.91 4.74
C ILE A 47 -9.81 -7.27 4.73
N ARG A 48 -10.41 -7.71 5.85
CA ARG A 48 -11.12 -8.98 5.90
C ARG A 48 -12.25 -9.05 4.87
N ALA A 49 -13.08 -8.02 4.82
CA ALA A 49 -14.18 -7.96 3.86
C ALA A 49 -13.67 -7.89 2.42
N ALA A 50 -12.65 -7.05 2.16
CA ALA A 50 -12.06 -6.92 0.83
C ALA A 50 -11.45 -8.23 0.34
N PHE A 51 -10.83 -9.01 1.22
CA PHE A 51 -10.28 -10.32 0.85
C PHE A 51 -11.38 -11.28 0.39
N VAL A 52 -12.43 -11.42 1.19
CA VAL A 52 -13.56 -12.30 0.84
C VAL A 52 -14.16 -11.90 -0.49
N ASN A 53 -14.41 -10.62 -0.69
CA ASN A 53 -15.05 -10.11 -1.91
C ASN A 53 -14.12 -10.11 -3.13
N SER A 54 -12.81 -10.26 -2.92
CA SER A 54 -11.82 -10.33 -4.01
C SER A 54 -11.35 -11.76 -4.30
N GLY A 55 -11.90 -12.77 -3.60
CA GLY A 55 -11.50 -14.16 -3.79
C GLY A 55 -10.25 -14.57 -3.04
N TYR A 56 -9.82 -13.78 -2.06
CA TYR A 56 -8.72 -14.11 -1.17
C TYR A 56 -9.24 -14.56 0.19
N ARG A 57 -8.33 -14.97 1.05
CA ARG A 57 -8.68 -15.41 2.41
C ARG A 57 -7.73 -14.79 3.43
N MET A 58 -8.26 -14.52 4.61
CA MET A 58 -7.44 -14.15 5.76
C MET A 58 -6.78 -15.42 6.32
N SER A 59 -5.48 -15.32 6.64
CA SER A 59 -4.76 -16.43 7.26
C SER A 59 -5.38 -16.77 8.63
N GLY A 60 -5.54 -18.05 8.91
CA GLY A 60 -5.96 -18.52 10.24
C GLY A 60 -4.82 -18.56 11.27
N ARG A 61 -3.61 -18.18 10.88
CA ARG A 61 -2.44 -18.15 11.77
C ARG A 61 -2.29 -16.77 12.39
N LYS A 62 -1.31 -16.65 13.30
CA LYS A 62 -0.96 -15.37 13.91
C LYS A 62 -0.31 -14.46 12.87
N ILE A 63 -0.90 -13.29 12.67
CA ILE A 63 -0.40 -12.25 11.76
C ILE A 63 0.11 -11.09 12.61
N VAL A 64 1.39 -10.74 12.47
CA VAL A 64 1.95 -9.54 13.08
C VAL A 64 2.34 -8.58 11.97
N VAL A 65 1.80 -7.37 12.03
CA VAL A 65 2.14 -6.28 11.11
C VAL A 65 2.80 -5.18 11.92
N ASN A 66 4.07 -4.91 11.61
CA ASN A 66 4.83 -3.83 12.23
C ASN A 66 4.96 -2.67 11.24
N LEU A 67 4.55 -1.48 11.66
CA LEU A 67 4.69 -0.25 10.89
C LEU A 67 5.91 0.50 11.42
N ALA A 68 7.01 0.45 10.69
CA ALA A 68 8.29 1.00 11.13
C ALA A 68 8.56 2.39 10.49
N PRO A 69 9.16 3.34 11.21
CA PRO A 69 9.73 3.20 12.55
C PRO A 69 8.68 3.22 13.67
N ALA A 70 8.98 2.55 14.77
CA ALA A 70 8.02 2.33 15.86
C ALA A 70 7.68 3.59 16.66
N ASP A 71 8.55 4.58 16.63
CA ASP A 71 8.38 5.86 17.35
C ASP A 71 7.59 6.92 16.58
N LEU A 72 7.26 6.64 15.33
CA LEU A 72 6.45 7.51 14.48
C LEU A 72 5.00 7.03 14.49
N ARG A 73 4.07 7.92 14.85
CA ARG A 73 2.64 7.63 14.80
C ARG A 73 2.16 7.51 13.36
N LYS A 74 1.40 6.48 13.06
CA LYS A 74 0.82 6.23 11.72
C LYS A 74 -0.66 6.53 11.77
N GLU A 75 -1.11 7.38 10.84
CA GLU A 75 -2.47 7.90 10.81
C GLU A 75 -3.12 7.69 9.43
N GLY A 76 -4.44 7.51 9.45
CA GLY A 76 -5.26 7.52 8.27
C GLY A 76 -5.49 6.15 7.65
N THR A 77 -6.27 6.17 6.56
CA THR A 77 -6.75 4.96 5.89
C THR A 77 -5.85 4.46 4.78
N LEU A 78 -4.83 5.24 4.40
CA LEU A 78 -3.96 4.93 3.27
C LEU A 78 -3.11 3.67 3.47
N PHE A 79 -3.01 3.19 4.70
CA PHE A 79 -2.28 1.96 5.04
C PHE A 79 -3.04 0.67 4.71
N ASP A 80 -4.33 0.74 4.41
CA ASP A 80 -5.14 -0.44 4.12
C ASP A 80 -4.50 -1.30 3.03
N LEU A 81 -4.16 -0.69 1.90
CA LEU A 81 -3.64 -1.42 0.76
C LEU A 81 -2.27 -2.07 1.02
N PRO A 82 -1.25 -1.34 1.53
CA PRO A 82 0.03 -1.97 1.79
C PRO A 82 -0.04 -3.08 2.85
N ILE A 83 -0.88 -2.92 3.87
CA ILE A 83 -1.09 -3.98 4.86
C ILE A 83 -1.73 -5.21 4.20
N ALA A 84 -2.79 -5.02 3.41
CA ALA A 84 -3.46 -6.11 2.70
C ALA A 84 -2.51 -6.87 1.79
N VAL A 85 -1.74 -6.15 0.98
CA VAL A 85 -0.76 -6.73 0.05
C VAL A 85 0.29 -7.55 0.81
N SER A 86 0.81 -7.01 1.91
CA SER A 86 1.82 -7.71 2.70
C SER A 86 1.28 -9.00 3.33
N ILE A 87 0.02 -8.99 3.79
CA ILE A 87 -0.62 -10.19 4.34
C ILE A 87 -0.79 -11.25 3.25
N LEU A 88 -1.26 -10.88 2.07
CA LEU A 88 -1.43 -11.81 0.96
C LEU A 88 -0.10 -12.45 0.54
N ALA A 89 0.96 -11.65 0.45
CA ALA A 89 2.28 -12.15 0.11
C ALA A 89 2.84 -13.05 1.22
N ALA A 90 2.74 -12.63 2.48
CA ALA A 90 3.23 -13.38 3.61
C ALA A 90 2.48 -14.71 3.81
N SER A 91 1.21 -14.78 3.42
CA SER A 91 0.40 -16.01 3.48
C SER A 91 0.54 -16.89 2.24
N GLY A 92 1.39 -16.51 1.30
CA GLY A 92 1.65 -17.31 0.10
C GLY A 92 0.57 -17.27 -0.95
N GLN A 93 -0.34 -16.30 -0.90
CA GLN A 93 -1.44 -16.21 -1.88
C GLN A 93 -1.00 -15.61 -3.21
N PHE A 94 0.14 -14.96 -3.25
CA PHE A 94 0.84 -14.59 -4.48
C PHE A 94 2.33 -14.44 -4.18
N GLU A 95 3.13 -14.43 -5.25
CA GLU A 95 4.57 -14.21 -5.18
C GLU A 95 4.93 -12.98 -5.98
N SER A 96 5.91 -12.22 -5.48
CA SER A 96 6.39 -11.03 -6.17
C SER A 96 7.84 -10.74 -5.81
N ASP A 97 8.62 -10.32 -6.81
CA ASP A 97 9.95 -9.76 -6.62
C ASP A 97 9.93 -8.22 -6.64
N ARG A 98 8.74 -7.61 -6.68
CA ARG A 98 8.53 -6.16 -6.82
C ARG A 98 8.08 -5.45 -5.55
N LEU A 99 7.79 -6.19 -4.48
CA LEU A 99 7.17 -5.61 -3.28
C LEU A 99 7.94 -4.43 -2.70
N GLU A 100 9.26 -4.50 -2.67
CA GLU A 100 10.09 -3.44 -2.09
C GLU A 100 10.50 -2.36 -3.10
N ARG A 101 10.02 -2.44 -4.34
CA ARG A 101 10.34 -1.46 -5.38
C ARG A 101 9.39 -0.27 -5.39
N TYR A 102 8.23 -0.39 -4.77
CA TYR A 102 7.17 0.61 -4.83
C TYR A 102 6.73 1.07 -3.45
N MET A 103 6.36 2.35 -3.35
CA MET A 103 5.54 2.83 -2.23
C MET A 103 4.09 2.50 -2.59
N ILE A 104 3.36 1.86 -1.68
CA ILE A 104 2.00 1.38 -1.93
C ILE A 104 1.04 2.11 -0.99
N LEU A 105 -0.01 2.72 -1.54
CA LEU A 105 -0.99 3.52 -0.81
C LEU A 105 -2.40 3.21 -1.31
N GLY A 106 -3.36 3.19 -0.41
CA GLY A 106 -4.77 3.09 -0.80
C GLY A 106 -5.68 2.76 0.36
N GLU A 107 -6.88 3.33 0.35
CA GLU A 107 -7.96 2.94 1.24
C GLU A 107 -8.80 1.86 0.57
N LEU A 108 -9.12 0.80 1.29
CA LEU A 108 -9.97 -0.28 0.77
C LEU A 108 -11.43 -0.06 1.12
N SER A 109 -12.29 -0.20 0.12
CA SER A 109 -13.71 -0.44 0.33
C SER A 109 -13.92 -1.92 0.63
N LEU A 110 -15.06 -2.25 1.24
CA LEU A 110 -15.35 -3.63 1.64
C LEU A 110 -15.45 -4.61 0.45
N ASP A 111 -15.75 -4.08 -0.74
CA ASP A 111 -15.83 -4.87 -1.97
C ASP A 111 -14.48 -5.08 -2.68
N GLY A 112 -13.39 -4.53 -2.12
CA GLY A 112 -12.06 -4.62 -2.69
C GLY A 112 -11.68 -3.49 -3.65
N THR A 113 -12.57 -2.55 -3.90
CA THR A 113 -12.22 -1.35 -4.69
C THR A 113 -11.42 -0.36 -3.85
N LEU A 114 -10.65 0.51 -4.51
CA LEU A 114 -9.80 1.48 -3.85
C LEU A 114 -10.43 2.87 -3.86
N ARG A 115 -10.35 3.53 -2.72
CA ARG A 115 -10.75 4.93 -2.55
C ARG A 115 -9.51 5.83 -2.57
N PRO A 116 -9.66 7.09 -3.02
CA PRO A 116 -8.55 8.04 -3.05
C PRO A 116 -7.96 8.29 -1.66
N VAL A 117 -6.68 8.64 -1.65
CA VAL A 117 -5.95 9.01 -0.43
C VAL A 117 -5.50 10.46 -0.50
N LYS A 118 -5.11 11.00 0.63
CA LYS A 118 -4.56 12.36 0.74
C LYS A 118 -3.04 12.29 0.75
N GLY A 119 -2.40 13.33 0.21
CA GLY A 119 -0.95 13.47 0.28
C GLY A 119 -0.18 12.74 -0.81
N ALA A 120 -0.81 12.41 -1.93
CA ALA A 120 -0.16 11.68 -3.01
C ALA A 120 1.08 12.40 -3.57
N LEU A 121 1.04 13.73 -3.70
CA LEU A 121 2.17 14.49 -4.23
C LEU A 121 3.40 14.43 -3.31
N PRO A 122 3.32 14.82 -2.03
CA PRO A 122 4.50 14.73 -1.16
C PRO A 122 4.99 13.28 -0.96
N LEU A 123 4.09 12.31 -1.00
CA LEU A 123 4.48 10.90 -0.90
C LEU A 123 5.19 10.41 -2.17
N ALA A 124 4.78 10.87 -3.35
CA ALA A 124 5.49 10.57 -4.59
C ALA A 124 6.89 11.18 -4.60
N VAL A 125 7.03 12.41 -4.10
CA VAL A 125 8.35 13.05 -3.94
C VAL A 125 9.22 12.22 -3.01
N ARG A 126 8.67 11.75 -1.89
CA ARG A 126 9.42 10.93 -0.93
C ARG A 126 9.84 9.59 -1.54
N ALA A 127 8.97 8.94 -2.29
CA ALA A 127 9.30 7.70 -2.98
C ALA A 127 10.49 7.89 -3.92
N ARG A 128 10.51 9.00 -4.65
CA ARG A 128 11.64 9.34 -5.52
C ARG A 128 12.92 9.57 -4.73
N GLU A 129 12.85 10.31 -3.63
CA GLU A 129 14.01 10.58 -2.77
C GLU A 129 14.62 9.30 -2.19
N ASP A 130 13.77 8.33 -1.88
CA ASP A 130 14.21 7.03 -1.36
C ASP A 130 14.75 6.10 -2.44
N GLY A 131 14.72 6.51 -3.69
CA GLY A 131 15.21 5.69 -4.80
C GLY A 131 14.29 4.54 -5.19
N LEU A 132 13.01 4.59 -4.80
CA LEU A 132 12.03 3.59 -5.22
C LEU A 132 11.74 3.71 -6.72
N GLN A 133 11.38 2.60 -7.34
CA GLN A 133 11.03 2.58 -8.76
C GLN A 133 9.77 3.40 -9.02
N GLY A 134 8.81 3.37 -8.11
CA GLY A 134 7.57 4.08 -8.29
C GLY A 134 6.64 4.06 -7.10
N ILE A 135 5.42 4.45 -7.35
CA ILE A 135 4.34 4.51 -6.39
C ILE A 135 3.09 3.84 -6.98
N VAL A 136 2.47 2.96 -6.20
CA VAL A 136 1.21 2.29 -6.55
C VAL A 136 0.11 2.92 -5.69
N LEU A 137 -0.90 3.48 -6.31
CA LEU A 137 -1.94 4.21 -5.62
C LEU A 137 -3.25 4.20 -6.42
N PRO A 138 -4.38 4.63 -5.81
CA PRO A 138 -5.65 4.68 -6.53
C PRO A 138 -5.58 5.55 -7.79
N VAL A 139 -6.26 5.12 -8.85
CA VAL A 139 -6.31 5.86 -10.14
C VAL A 139 -6.68 7.33 -9.93
N ALA A 140 -7.59 7.63 -8.99
CA ALA A 140 -8.01 9.00 -8.71
C ALA A 140 -6.86 9.92 -8.25
N ASN A 141 -5.76 9.35 -7.77
CA ASN A 141 -4.59 10.11 -7.29
C ASN A 141 -3.46 10.20 -8.33
N THR A 142 -3.58 9.55 -9.48
CA THR A 142 -2.47 9.44 -10.42
C THR A 142 -2.03 10.76 -11.02
N ARG A 143 -2.96 11.65 -11.32
CA ARG A 143 -2.62 12.97 -11.90
C ARG A 143 -1.78 13.80 -10.92
N GLU A 144 -2.16 13.79 -9.64
CA GLU A 144 -1.41 14.49 -8.59
C GLU A 144 0.01 13.92 -8.45
N ALA A 145 0.15 12.61 -8.38
CA ALA A 145 1.45 11.97 -8.23
C ALA A 145 2.32 12.10 -9.50
N ALA A 146 1.71 12.08 -10.68
CA ALA A 146 2.42 12.12 -11.96
C ALA A 146 3.11 13.46 -12.25
N VAL A 147 2.86 14.49 -11.44
CA VAL A 147 3.62 15.74 -11.48
C VAL A 147 5.09 15.50 -11.15
N VAL A 148 5.38 14.45 -10.38
CA VAL A 148 6.75 14.10 -9.97
C VAL A 148 7.43 13.29 -11.08
N ASP A 149 8.50 13.82 -11.65
CA ASP A 149 9.31 13.12 -12.63
C ASP A 149 10.24 12.11 -11.96
N GLY A 150 10.63 11.09 -12.73
CA GLY A 150 11.68 10.15 -12.31
C GLY A 150 11.19 8.93 -11.55
N ILE A 151 9.89 8.76 -11.38
CA ILE A 151 9.29 7.55 -10.82
C ILE A 151 8.11 7.08 -11.66
N ASP A 152 7.80 5.80 -11.56
CA ASP A 152 6.61 5.23 -12.18
C ASP A 152 5.39 5.43 -11.28
N VAL A 153 4.34 6.04 -11.83
CA VAL A 153 3.07 6.23 -11.12
C VAL A 153 2.08 5.19 -11.64
N ILE A 154 1.77 4.21 -10.82
CA ILE A 154 0.95 3.07 -11.19
C ILE A 154 -0.44 3.24 -10.56
N GLY A 155 -1.44 3.51 -11.38
CA GLY A 155 -2.82 3.68 -10.96
C GLY A 155 -3.56 2.35 -10.93
N VAL A 156 -4.22 2.06 -9.83
CA VAL A 156 -4.97 0.82 -9.62
C VAL A 156 -6.36 1.11 -9.11
N LYS A 157 -7.32 0.24 -9.44
CA LYS A 157 -8.72 0.40 -9.07
C LYS A 157 -9.17 -0.56 -7.98
N THR A 158 -8.54 -1.73 -7.91
CA THR A 158 -8.95 -2.80 -6.99
C THR A 158 -7.74 -3.49 -6.36
N LEU A 159 -7.96 -4.15 -5.24
CA LEU A 159 -6.96 -5.00 -4.59
C LEU A 159 -6.43 -6.07 -5.57
N LYS A 160 -7.33 -6.66 -6.35
CA LYS A 160 -6.96 -7.69 -7.31
C LYS A 160 -6.00 -7.17 -8.38
N GLU A 161 -6.25 -5.97 -8.91
CA GLU A 161 -5.33 -5.34 -9.87
C GLU A 161 -3.94 -5.14 -9.29
N VAL A 162 -3.86 -4.71 -8.03
CA VAL A 162 -2.56 -4.52 -7.35
C VAL A 162 -1.81 -5.83 -7.27
N VAL A 163 -2.48 -6.90 -6.84
CA VAL A 163 -1.87 -8.23 -6.73
C VAL A 163 -1.39 -8.73 -8.10
N GLU A 164 -2.22 -8.59 -9.12
CA GLU A 164 -1.87 -8.99 -10.49
C GLU A 164 -0.67 -8.19 -11.03
N PHE A 165 -0.62 -6.89 -10.75
CA PHE A 165 0.51 -6.06 -11.14
C PHE A 165 1.80 -6.49 -10.43
N LEU A 166 1.74 -6.67 -9.11
CA LEU A 166 2.91 -7.04 -8.32
C LEU A 166 3.40 -8.46 -8.62
N SER A 167 2.51 -9.37 -8.97
CA SER A 167 2.88 -10.74 -9.36
C SER A 167 3.40 -10.87 -10.80
N GLY A 168 3.24 -9.80 -11.59
CA GLY A 168 3.64 -9.81 -13.01
C GLY A 168 2.58 -10.37 -13.96
N GLU A 169 1.40 -10.72 -13.46
CA GLU A 169 0.29 -11.22 -14.30
C GLU A 169 -0.35 -10.12 -15.14
N ARG A 170 -0.25 -8.87 -14.69
CA ARG A 170 -0.82 -7.71 -15.38
C ARG A 170 0.22 -6.61 -15.53
N ASP A 171 0.33 -6.09 -16.73
CA ASP A 171 1.11 -4.89 -16.99
C ASP A 171 0.21 -3.67 -16.86
N ILE A 172 0.68 -2.66 -16.13
CA ILE A 172 0.02 -1.36 -16.03
C ILE A 172 1.03 -0.31 -16.46
N ALA A 173 0.67 0.44 -17.52
CA ALA A 173 1.52 1.52 -17.99
C ALA A 173 1.54 2.65 -16.96
N PRO A 174 2.73 3.19 -16.62
CA PRO A 174 2.81 4.34 -15.73
C PRO A 174 2.04 5.54 -16.28
N THR A 175 1.34 6.25 -15.39
CA THR A 175 0.68 7.49 -15.75
C THR A 175 1.73 8.58 -15.93
N ARG A 176 1.69 9.27 -17.08
CA ARG A 176 2.59 10.39 -17.38
C ARG A 176 1.76 11.66 -17.57
N MET A 177 2.29 12.78 -17.09
CA MET A 177 1.71 14.08 -17.38
C MET A 177 2.35 14.61 -18.66
N ASP A 178 1.51 14.93 -19.65
CA ASP A 178 1.98 15.69 -20.82
C ASP A 178 2.25 17.12 -20.35
N SER A 179 3.36 17.71 -20.82
CA SER A 179 3.72 19.07 -20.49
C SER A 179 2.65 20.10 -20.92
N LEU A 180 1.82 19.75 -21.90
CA LEU A 180 0.71 20.58 -22.34
C LEU A 180 -0.49 20.54 -21.39
N GLU A 181 -0.62 19.51 -20.58
CA GLU A 181 -1.71 19.39 -19.59
C GLU A 181 -1.45 20.21 -18.32
N LEU A 182 -0.25 20.75 -18.16
CA LEU A 182 0.11 21.59 -17.01
C LEU A 182 -0.31 23.06 -17.18
N PHE A 183 -0.81 23.44 -18.32
CA PHE A 183 -1.21 24.80 -18.64
C PHE A 183 -2.68 24.96 -19.01
#